data_408e4969a1ba6983db86ef80d1043e1a
#
_entry.id   408e4969a1ba6983db86ef80d1043e1a
#
_cell.length_a   1.000
_cell.length_b   1.000
_cell.length_c   1.000
_cell.angle_alpha   90.00
_cell.angle_beta   90.00
_cell.angle_gamma   90.00
#
_symmetry.space_group_name_H-M   'P 1'
#
loop_
_entity.id
_entity.type
_entity.pdbx_description
1 polymer ?
#
loop_
_entity_poly.entity_id
_entity_poly.type
_entity_poly.pdbx_seq_one_letter_code
_entity_poly.pdbx_strand_id
1 'polypeptide(L)'
;MKYIEIIQELQQKEPNKIIIVKCGAFFVALGKDAIMLNKLLKLKITCQKNNLCKVGIPVTAIMKYIDLLEKEDYSFSIYDYTKNNSRIAKVYNFVGKDNTEKRNCLDCTKCKSYNPWRNMKEDDIYKILAERSKGGKGTSTNTKI
;
A
#
# COMPACT_ATOMS: atom_id res chain seq x y z
N MET A 1 18.29 0.61 1.31
CA MET A 1 17.11 0.49 2.19
C MET A 1 15.87 0.98 1.49
N LYS A 2 14.89 0.17 1.46
CA LYS A 2 13.65 0.52 0.80
C LYS A 2 12.73 1.26 1.75
N TYR A 3 11.98 2.22 1.23
CA TYR A 3 11.06 2.96 2.06
C TYR A 3 10.02 2.04 2.72
N ILE A 4 9.71 0.90 2.11
CA ILE A 4 8.78 -0.06 2.69
C ILE A 4 9.28 -0.55 4.05
N GLU A 5 10.55 -0.92 4.13
CA GLU A 5 11.14 -1.40 5.37
C GLU A 5 11.15 -0.31 6.43
N ILE A 6 11.45 0.91 6.03
CA ILE A 6 11.47 2.04 6.94
C ILE A 6 10.09 2.29 7.54
N ILE A 7 9.07 2.28 6.70
CA ILE A 7 7.71 2.51 7.17
C ILE A 7 7.29 1.39 8.11
N GLN A 8 7.62 0.14 7.78
CA GLN A 8 7.25 -0.98 8.64
C GLN A 8 7.95 -0.93 9.99
N GLU A 9 9.19 -0.48 10.04
CA GLU A 9 9.87 -0.26 11.31
C GLU A 9 9.16 0.78 12.15
N LEU A 10 8.76 1.88 11.53
CA LEU A 10 8.05 2.93 12.25
C LEU A 10 6.70 2.44 12.76
N GLN A 11 6.04 1.61 11.98
CA GLN A 11 4.77 1.01 12.42
C GLN A 11 4.96 0.13 13.64
N GLN A 12 6.08 -0.56 13.73
CA GLN A 12 6.36 -1.38 14.91
C GLN A 12 6.65 -0.53 16.14
N LYS A 13 7.25 0.64 15.93
CA LYS A 13 7.53 1.54 17.05
C LYS A 13 6.29 2.22 17.59
N GLU A 14 5.33 2.49 16.72
CA GLU A 14 4.09 3.15 17.12
C GLU A 14 2.89 2.36 16.59
N PRO A 15 2.63 1.18 17.14
CA PRO A 15 1.67 0.25 16.54
C PRO A 15 0.21 0.70 16.59
N ASN A 16 -0.11 1.65 17.47
CA ASN A 16 -1.49 2.10 17.62
C ASN A 16 -1.77 3.40 16.89
N LYS A 17 -0.82 3.85 16.09
CA LYS A 17 -0.98 5.07 15.31
C LYS A 17 -0.98 4.77 13.83
N ILE A 18 -1.58 5.67 13.07
CA ILE A 18 -1.48 5.61 11.62
C ILE A 18 -0.15 6.29 11.24
N ILE A 19 0.72 5.56 10.59
CA ILE A 19 2.04 6.05 10.23
C ILE A 19 2.03 6.47 8.77
N ILE A 20 2.40 7.72 8.54
CA ILE A 20 2.44 8.31 7.20
C ILE A 20 3.84 8.86 7.00
N VAL A 21 4.49 8.50 5.89
CA VAL A 21 5.87 8.88 5.64
C VAL A 21 5.98 9.59 4.30
N LYS A 22 6.58 10.77 4.32
CA LYS A 22 6.84 11.50 3.07
C LYS A 22 8.02 10.87 2.37
N CYS A 23 7.77 10.39 1.16
CA CYS A 23 8.78 9.77 0.30
C CYS A 23 8.71 10.47 -1.05
N GLY A 24 9.59 11.44 -1.27
CA GLY A 24 9.58 12.21 -2.50
C GLY A 24 8.33 13.07 -2.62
N ALA A 25 7.59 12.89 -3.69
CA ALA A 25 6.43 13.72 -3.99
C ALA A 25 5.13 13.23 -3.33
N PHE A 26 5.19 12.14 -2.56
CA PHE A 26 4.00 11.55 -1.96
C PHE A 26 4.20 11.26 -0.49
N PHE A 27 3.10 11.39 0.27
CA PHE A 27 3.01 10.83 1.60
C PHE A 27 2.43 9.43 1.47
N VAL A 28 3.07 8.45 2.07
CA VAL A 28 2.76 7.04 1.86
C VAL A 28 2.37 6.36 3.16
N ALA A 29 1.33 5.55 3.13
CA ALA A 29 0.96 4.66 4.22
C ALA A 29 0.87 3.25 3.67
N LEU A 30 1.22 2.27 4.50
CA LEU A 30 1.26 0.87 4.07
C LEU A 30 0.44 -0.01 5.01
N GLY A 31 -0.03 -1.13 4.47
CA GLY A 31 -0.66 -2.17 5.25
C GLY A 31 -1.88 -1.69 6.02
N LYS A 32 -1.89 -1.96 7.32
CA LYS A 32 -3.05 -1.62 8.16
C LYS A 32 -3.37 -0.13 8.12
N ASP A 33 -2.35 0.70 7.99
CA ASP A 33 -2.56 2.15 7.96
C ASP A 33 -3.16 2.58 6.62
N ALA A 34 -2.76 1.94 5.54
CA ALA A 34 -3.38 2.21 4.24
C ALA A 34 -4.85 1.82 4.26
N ILE A 35 -5.18 0.70 4.88
CA ILE A 35 -6.58 0.26 5.00
C ILE A 35 -7.39 1.30 5.78
N MET A 36 -6.84 1.81 6.88
CA MET A 36 -7.53 2.82 7.66
C MET A 36 -7.75 4.10 6.87
N LEU A 37 -6.74 4.56 6.12
CA LEU A 37 -6.91 5.76 5.31
C LEU A 37 -7.94 5.55 4.21
N ASN A 38 -8.00 4.36 3.65
CA ASN A 38 -9.04 4.04 2.68
C ASN A 38 -10.43 4.12 3.31
N LYS A 39 -10.58 3.58 4.53
CA LYS A 39 -11.87 3.60 5.22
C LYS A 39 -12.29 5.01 5.63
N LEU A 40 -11.37 5.76 6.19
CA LEU A 40 -11.69 7.07 6.78
C LEU A 40 -11.75 8.18 5.75
N LEU A 41 -10.88 8.14 4.76
CA LEU A 41 -10.71 9.25 3.83
C LEU A 41 -11.08 8.90 2.40
N LYS A 42 -11.47 7.65 2.17
CA LYS A 42 -11.85 7.16 0.84
C LYS A 42 -10.72 7.26 -0.18
N LEU A 43 -9.49 7.19 0.31
CA LEU A 43 -8.34 7.22 -0.57
C LEU A 43 -8.18 5.88 -1.28
N LYS A 44 -7.70 5.95 -2.51
CA LYS A 44 -7.54 4.76 -3.32
C LYS A 44 -6.41 3.89 -2.78
N ILE A 45 -6.68 2.61 -2.65
CA ILE A 45 -5.70 1.62 -2.27
C ILE A 45 -5.11 0.98 -3.52
N THR A 46 -3.80 0.79 -3.52
CA THR A 46 -3.12 0.00 -4.54
C THR A 46 -2.35 -1.10 -3.85
N CYS A 47 -1.87 -2.06 -4.63
CA CYS A 47 -1.07 -3.15 -4.10
C CYS A 47 0.39 -2.84 -4.32
N GLN A 48 1.17 -2.73 -3.22
CA GLN A 48 2.59 -2.46 -3.33
C GLN A 48 3.36 -3.72 -3.67
N LYS A 49 3.00 -4.82 -3.00
CA LYS A 49 3.50 -6.14 -3.31
C LYS A 49 2.51 -7.12 -2.68
N ASN A 50 2.78 -8.40 -2.76
CA ASN A 50 1.83 -9.41 -2.27
C ASN A 50 1.32 -9.07 -0.88
N ASN A 51 0.00 -8.93 -0.78
CA ASN A 51 -0.71 -8.74 0.47
C ASN A 51 -0.27 -7.49 1.24
N LEU A 52 0.27 -6.50 0.55
CA LEU A 52 0.63 -5.24 1.18
C LEU A 52 -0.02 -4.09 0.44
N CYS A 53 -1.01 -3.48 1.08
CA CYS A 53 -1.73 -2.33 0.54
C CYS A 53 -0.91 -1.06 0.70
N LYS A 54 -1.15 -0.11 -0.18
CA LYS A 54 -0.49 1.18 -0.15
C LYS A 54 -1.48 2.27 -0.49
N VAL A 55 -1.36 3.40 0.20
CA VAL A 55 -2.05 4.64 -0.13
C VAL A 55 -1.01 5.72 -0.29
N GLY A 56 -1.11 6.52 -1.36
CA GLY A 56 -0.23 7.65 -1.59
C GLY A 56 -1.03 8.93 -1.65
N ILE A 57 -0.55 9.96 -0.96
CA ILE A 57 -1.19 11.28 -0.97
C ILE A 57 -0.19 12.27 -1.54
N PRO A 58 -0.52 12.97 -2.63
CA PRO A 58 0.39 13.99 -3.15
C PRO A 58 0.70 15.03 -2.09
N VAL A 59 1.94 15.50 -2.06
CA VAL A 59 2.36 16.50 -1.07
C VAL A 59 1.43 17.72 -1.10
N THR A 60 0.98 18.12 -2.28
CA THR A 60 0.12 19.30 -2.40
C THR A 60 -1.27 19.11 -1.81
N ALA A 61 -1.69 17.88 -1.57
CA ALA A 61 -3.02 17.59 -1.03
C ALA A 61 -2.99 17.20 0.46
N ILE A 62 -1.81 17.15 1.08
CA ILE A 62 -1.69 16.56 2.41
C ILE A 62 -2.50 17.30 3.47
N MET A 63 -2.53 18.64 3.42
CA MET A 63 -3.20 19.40 4.46
C MET A 63 -4.70 19.10 4.53
N LYS A 64 -5.31 18.91 3.37
CA LYS A 64 -6.73 18.55 3.30
C LYS A 64 -6.99 17.24 4.05
N TYR A 65 -6.11 16.28 3.86
CA TYR A 65 -6.31 14.95 4.46
C TYR A 65 -5.90 14.94 5.93
N ILE A 66 -4.93 15.77 6.33
CA ILE A 66 -4.62 15.93 7.75
C ILE A 66 -5.84 16.46 8.49
N ASP A 67 -6.49 17.50 7.94
CA ASP A 67 -7.67 18.06 8.57
C ASP A 67 -8.79 17.02 8.71
N LEU A 68 -9.02 16.24 7.66
CA LEU A 68 -10.03 15.19 7.71
C LEU A 68 -9.69 14.11 8.73
N LEU A 69 -8.42 13.74 8.80
CA LEU A 69 -7.98 12.69 9.70
C LEU A 69 -8.11 13.13 11.16
N GLU A 70 -7.81 14.39 11.45
CA GLU A 70 -8.00 14.92 12.80
C GLU A 70 -9.48 14.93 13.18
N LYS A 71 -10.35 15.20 12.24
CA LYS A 71 -11.79 15.15 12.49
C LYS A 71 -12.24 13.74 12.86
N GLU A 72 -11.65 12.73 12.24
CA GLU A 72 -11.97 11.35 12.57
C GLU A 72 -11.37 10.93 13.91
N ASP A 73 -10.48 11.75 14.46
CA ASP A 73 -9.95 11.60 15.81
C ASP A 73 -9.13 10.32 16.02
N TYR A 74 -8.37 9.93 15.00
CA TYR A 74 -7.42 8.83 15.15
C TYR A 74 -6.01 9.35 15.30
N SER A 75 -5.23 8.65 16.15
CA SER A 75 -3.82 9.00 16.34
C SER A 75 -3.03 8.75 15.06
N PHE A 76 -2.20 9.70 14.68
CA PHE A 76 -1.32 9.50 13.54
C PHE A 76 -0.03 10.28 13.71
N SER A 77 1.02 9.80 13.05
CA SER A 77 2.32 10.47 13.03
C SER A 77 2.77 10.59 11.59
N ILE A 78 3.36 11.73 11.27
CA ILE A 78 3.89 11.96 9.93
C ILE A 78 5.40 12.10 10.05
N TYR A 79 6.10 11.35 9.22
CA TYR A 79 7.55 11.38 9.15
C TYR A 79 8.00 11.88 7.78
N ASP A 80 9.17 12.48 7.75
CA ASP A 80 9.82 12.87 6.51
C ASP A 80 11.04 11.99 6.31
N TYR A 81 11.08 11.29 5.19
CA TYR A 81 12.22 10.44 4.85
C TYR A 81 12.98 11.09 3.72
N THR A 82 14.24 11.41 3.98
CA THR A 82 15.15 11.98 3.00
C THR A 82 16.09 10.90 2.50
N LYS A 83 15.88 10.47 1.26
CA LYS A 83 16.60 9.33 0.71
C LYS A 83 18.10 9.57 0.61
N ASN A 84 18.51 10.78 0.25
CA ASN A 84 19.92 11.07 0.01
C ASN A 84 20.82 10.78 1.20
N ASN A 85 20.36 11.07 2.39
CA ASN A 85 21.15 10.83 3.61
C ASN A 85 20.45 9.88 4.57
N SER A 86 19.47 9.14 4.08
CA SER A 86 18.73 8.14 4.85
C SER A 86 18.20 8.70 6.17
N ARG A 87 17.76 9.93 6.13
CA ARG A 87 17.33 10.61 7.32
C ARG A 87 15.82 10.52 7.50
N ILE A 88 15.39 10.23 8.73
CA ILE A 88 13.97 10.15 9.08
C ILE A 88 13.72 11.08 10.23
N ALA A 89 12.69 11.91 10.12
CA ALA A 89 12.33 12.83 11.18
C ALA A 89 10.81 12.87 11.32
N LYS A 90 10.34 12.78 12.56
CA LYS A 90 8.92 12.96 12.84
C LYS A 90 8.60 14.44 12.73
N VAL A 91 7.68 14.80 11.82
CA VAL A 91 7.36 16.20 11.59
C VAL A 91 5.99 16.59 12.12
N TYR A 92 5.14 15.62 12.46
CA TYR A 92 3.83 15.91 13.00
C TYR A 92 3.31 14.73 13.80
N ASN A 93 2.55 15.02 14.85
CA ASN A 93 1.98 13.98 15.71
C ASN A 93 0.63 14.45 16.23
N PHE A 94 -0.38 13.61 16.07
CA PHE A 94 -1.73 13.87 16.57
C PHE A 94 -2.16 12.71 17.43
N VAL A 95 -2.71 12.98 18.60
CA VAL A 95 -3.14 11.94 19.53
C VAL A 95 -4.65 11.92 19.59
N GLY A 96 -5.23 10.80 19.23
CA GLY A 96 -6.66 10.56 19.28
C GLY A 96 -6.91 9.11 19.60
N LYS A 97 -7.90 8.50 18.94
CA LYS A 97 -8.19 7.09 19.14
C LYS A 97 -7.10 6.21 18.57
N ASP A 98 -6.91 5.03 19.13
CA ASP A 98 -5.94 4.07 18.63
C ASP A 98 -6.42 3.46 17.31
N ASN A 99 -5.47 3.23 16.41
CA ASN A 99 -5.73 2.45 15.21
C ASN A 99 -5.59 0.98 15.57
N THR A 100 -6.70 0.27 15.63
CA THR A 100 -6.72 -1.15 15.98
C THR A 100 -6.81 -2.07 14.77
N GLU A 101 -6.77 -1.50 13.57
CA GLU A 101 -6.80 -2.31 12.35
C GLU A 101 -5.55 -3.18 12.28
N LYS A 102 -5.72 -4.47 11.98
CA LYS A 102 -4.60 -5.40 11.95
C LYS A 102 -4.35 -6.01 10.58
N ARG A 103 -5.26 -5.80 9.64
CA ARG A 103 -5.09 -6.37 8.31
C ARG A 103 -4.03 -5.61 7.53
N ASN A 104 -3.19 -6.33 6.82
CA ASN A 104 -2.23 -5.72 5.90
C ASN A 104 -2.83 -5.46 4.55
N CYS A 105 -3.91 -6.13 4.22
CA CYS A 105 -4.51 -6.05 2.90
C CYS A 105 -5.96 -6.47 3.00
N LEU A 106 -6.79 -5.96 2.10
CA LEU A 106 -8.13 -6.46 1.92
C LEU A 106 -8.03 -7.82 1.22
N ASP A 107 -9.16 -8.42 0.89
CA ASP A 107 -9.15 -9.67 0.14
C ASP A 107 -8.48 -9.44 -1.21
N CYS A 108 -7.32 -10.03 -1.43
CA CYS A 108 -6.56 -9.81 -2.65
C CYS A 108 -7.32 -10.25 -3.91
N THR A 109 -8.13 -11.29 -3.80
CA THR A 109 -8.88 -11.76 -4.98
C THR A 109 -9.96 -10.76 -5.40
N LYS A 110 -10.37 -9.88 -4.49
CA LYS A 110 -11.38 -8.87 -4.78
C LYS A 110 -10.78 -7.48 -4.95
N CYS A 111 -9.48 -7.34 -4.78
CA CYS A 111 -8.81 -6.07 -4.88
C CYS A 111 -8.65 -5.68 -6.34
N LYS A 112 -8.87 -4.39 -6.65
CA LYS A 112 -8.70 -3.91 -8.02
C LYS A 112 -7.27 -4.05 -8.52
N SER A 113 -6.31 -4.10 -7.59
CA SER A 113 -4.90 -4.25 -7.95
C SER A 113 -4.45 -5.69 -7.96
N TYR A 114 -5.37 -6.63 -7.78
CA TYR A 114 -5.02 -8.04 -7.72
C TYR A 114 -4.45 -8.51 -9.05
N ASN A 115 -3.32 -9.18 -8.98
CA ASN A 115 -2.69 -9.76 -10.16
C ASN A 115 -2.13 -11.12 -9.76
N PRO A 116 -2.83 -12.21 -10.10
CA PRO A 116 -2.39 -13.55 -9.69
C PRO A 116 -1.06 -13.95 -10.31
N TRP A 117 -0.61 -13.22 -11.33
CA TRP A 117 0.63 -13.55 -12.03
C TRP A 117 1.82 -12.72 -11.56
N ARG A 118 1.63 -11.89 -10.54
CA ARG A 118 2.62 -10.87 -10.16
C ARG A 118 4.03 -11.40 -9.94
N ASN A 119 4.16 -12.51 -9.23
CA ASN A 119 5.48 -13.04 -8.89
C ASN A 119 5.82 -14.28 -9.68
N MET A 120 5.16 -14.46 -10.80
CA MET A 120 5.38 -15.64 -11.61
C MET A 120 6.69 -15.54 -12.35
N LYS A 121 7.45 -16.63 -12.34
CA LYS A 121 8.72 -16.68 -13.05
C LYS A 121 8.47 -16.93 -14.53
N GLU A 122 9.43 -16.50 -15.34
CA GLU A 122 9.30 -16.61 -16.78
C GLU A 122 9.07 -18.07 -17.22
N ASP A 123 9.81 -19.01 -16.61
CA ASP A 123 9.64 -20.42 -16.94
C ASP A 123 8.22 -20.91 -16.70
N ASP A 124 7.61 -20.44 -15.60
CA ASP A 124 6.25 -20.84 -15.29
C ASP A 124 5.26 -20.28 -16.31
N ILE A 125 5.53 -19.08 -16.78
CA ILE A 125 4.69 -18.47 -17.80
C ILE A 125 4.72 -19.32 -19.07
N TYR A 126 5.90 -19.74 -19.48
CA TYR A 126 6.01 -20.56 -20.69
C TYR A 126 5.35 -21.92 -20.53
N LYS A 127 5.41 -22.50 -19.35
CA LYS A 127 4.72 -23.76 -19.09
C LYS A 127 3.22 -23.62 -19.25
N ILE A 128 2.67 -22.56 -18.70
CA ILE A 128 1.23 -22.32 -18.80
C ILE A 128 0.81 -22.11 -20.25
N LEU A 129 1.61 -21.34 -20.98
CA LEU A 129 1.31 -21.08 -22.38
C LEU A 129 1.37 -22.37 -23.21
N ALA A 130 2.33 -23.22 -22.91
CA ALA A 130 2.44 -24.49 -23.62
C ALA A 130 1.24 -25.38 -23.35
N GLU A 131 0.78 -25.42 -22.12
CA GLU A 131 -0.39 -26.24 -21.78
C GLU A 131 -1.65 -25.70 -22.43
N ARG A 132 -1.81 -24.41 -22.48
CA ARG A 132 -2.95 -23.82 -23.14
C ARG A 132 -2.95 -24.13 -24.64
N SER A 133 -1.76 -24.11 -25.24
CA SER A 133 -1.61 -24.42 -26.64
C SER A 133 -2.03 -25.86 -26.95
N LYS A 134 -1.66 -26.78 -26.08
CA LYS A 134 -2.02 -28.18 -26.28
C LYS A 134 -3.50 -28.43 -26.11
N GLY A 135 -4.06 -27.82 -25.06
CA GLY A 135 -5.43 -28.10 -24.73
C GLY A 135 -6.39 -27.43 -25.61
N GLY A 136 -5.86 -26.55 -26.34
CA GLY A 136 -6.77 -25.77 -26.83
C GLY A 136 -7.24 -25.87 -28.09
N LYS A 137 -8.04 -26.21 -28.26
CA LYS A 137 -8.55 -26.18 -29.31
C LYS A 137 -9.24 -25.02 -29.35
N GLY A 138 -9.30 -24.62 -29.34
CA GLY A 138 -9.75 -23.71 -29.29
C GLY A 138 -9.57 -22.71 -29.17
N THR A 139 -9.46 -22.59 -29.31
CA THR A 139 -9.32 -21.78 -29.16
C THR A 139 -9.11 -20.95 -29.40
N SER A 140 -9.09 -20.97 -29.76
CA SER A 140 -8.78 -20.27 -29.93
C SER A 140 -8.89 -19.33 -29.74
N THR A 141 -9.17 -19.14 -29.56
CA THR A 141 -9.29 -18.37 -29.29
C THR A 141 -8.95 -17.64 -28.81
N ASN A 142 -8.88 -17.64 -28.64
CA ASN A 142 -8.51 -17.02 -28.11
C ASN A 142 -7.80 -16.28 -28.12
N THR A 143 -7.72 -16.23 -28.30
CA THR A 143 -6.99 -15.64 -28.38
C THR A 143 -6.79 -14.58 -28.15
N LYS A 144 -7.05 -14.15 -27.77
CA LYS A 144 -6.91 -13.23 -27.36
C LYS A 144 -6.09 -12.99 -26.63
N ILE A 145 -5.52 -13.02 -26.55
CA ILE A 145 -4.73 -12.84 -25.70
C ILE A 145 -4.27 -11.89 -25.56
#